data_d8507207506e3080c088d7a31e071d79
#
_entry.id   d8507207506e3080c088d7a31e071d79
#
_cell.length_a   1.000
_cell.length_b   1.000
_cell.length_c   1.000
_cell.angle_alpha   90.00
_cell.angle_beta   90.00
_cell.angle_gamma   90.00
#
_symmetry.space_group_name_H-M   'P 1'
#
loop_
_entity.id
_entity.type
_entity.pdbx_description
1 polymer ?
#
loop_
_entity_poly.entity_id
_entity_poly.type
_entity_poly.pdbx_seq_one_letter_code
_entity_poly.pdbx_strand_id
1 'polypeptide(L)'
;MQTMRLNIIISCIIILVTVNGFSQTQTAAQGIMDAKEFIQQGSNTASREKFEQAHNILTQFTCQGDHQALAEYYLGYIDYQMAVAVYRMDKEKSPASFDSAIVHLEKALQINDNDAESHALLASCYGMQIAFSPLSGIWRGPKSGSEMSKAKNLALENPRVALLGAIGTYNTPALFGGGKEKGLEAFKEAVKLFDQWKTVDSLQPDWGKEQVYTWIGIAYLDRKETILARKAFEKALETNPDYGWVKYVLMKKVASEAETQ
;
A
#
# COMPACT_ATOMS: atom_id res chain seq x y z
N MET A 1 10.98 -42.50 79.60
CA MET A 1 10.19 -41.42 79.05
C MET A 1 10.61 -41.23 77.60
N GLN A 2 9.88 -41.82 76.70
CA GLN A 2 10.13 -41.73 75.26
C GLN A 2 9.13 -40.74 74.67
N THR A 3 9.61 -39.65 74.10
CA THR A 3 8.82 -38.65 73.38
C THR A 3 8.66 -39.08 71.94
N MET A 4 7.44 -39.42 71.56
CA MET A 4 7.04 -39.71 70.21
C MET A 4 7.01 -38.41 69.38
N ARG A 5 7.85 -38.33 68.35
CA ARG A 5 7.79 -37.24 67.35
C ARG A 5 6.81 -37.65 66.26
N LEU A 6 5.74 -36.86 66.14
CA LEU A 6 4.73 -36.98 65.06
C LEU A 6 5.25 -36.28 63.82
N ASN A 7 5.61 -37.03 62.78
CA ASN A 7 5.96 -36.51 61.49
C ASN A 7 4.67 -36.29 60.65
N ILE A 8 4.30 -35.05 60.45
CA ILE A 8 3.24 -34.66 59.55
C ILE A 8 3.86 -34.55 58.14
N ILE A 9 3.58 -35.48 57.27
CA ILE A 9 3.90 -35.44 55.83
C ILE A 9 2.82 -34.62 55.15
N ILE A 10 3.14 -33.37 54.79
CA ILE A 10 2.30 -32.52 53.95
C ILE A 10 2.56 -32.92 52.49
N SER A 11 1.61 -33.72 51.93
CA SER A 11 1.60 -34.03 50.51
C SER A 11 1.12 -32.80 49.73
N CYS A 12 2.05 -32.03 49.13
CA CYS A 12 1.71 -31.04 48.15
C CYS A 12 1.27 -31.73 46.85
N ILE A 13 -0.04 -31.80 46.63
CA ILE A 13 -0.59 -32.17 45.33
C ILE A 13 -0.41 -30.98 44.41
N ILE A 14 0.62 -31.02 43.55
CA ILE A 14 0.78 -30.08 42.44
C ILE A 14 -0.25 -30.49 41.37
N ILE A 15 -1.36 -29.79 41.31
CA ILE A 15 -2.30 -29.87 40.17
C ILE A 15 -1.63 -29.17 38.99
N LEU A 16 -1.02 -29.97 38.13
CA LEU A 16 -0.59 -29.53 36.79
C LEU A 16 -1.86 -29.28 35.98
N VAL A 17 -2.35 -28.04 35.97
CA VAL A 17 -3.31 -27.57 34.99
C VAL A 17 -2.54 -27.43 33.67
N THR A 18 -2.56 -28.47 32.84
CA THR A 18 -2.14 -28.36 31.45
C THR A 18 -3.20 -27.53 30.72
N VAL A 19 -2.97 -26.23 30.67
CA VAL A 19 -3.66 -25.35 29.72
C VAL A 19 -3.17 -25.75 28.33
N ASN A 20 -3.84 -26.71 27.70
CA ASN A 20 -3.71 -26.94 26.25
C ASN A 20 -4.35 -25.79 25.52
N GLY A 21 -3.75 -24.60 25.61
CA GLY A 21 -3.90 -23.56 24.63
C GLY A 21 -3.11 -23.97 23.40
N PHE A 22 -3.72 -24.71 22.49
CA PHE A 22 -3.25 -24.72 21.10
C PHE A 22 -3.37 -23.29 20.58
N SER A 23 -2.37 -22.46 20.84
CA SER A 23 -2.10 -21.30 19.99
C SER A 23 -1.71 -21.92 18.65
N GLN A 24 -2.68 -22.02 17.75
CA GLN A 24 -2.40 -22.34 16.36
C GLN A 24 -1.44 -21.26 15.89
N THR A 25 -0.17 -21.61 15.71
CA THR A 25 0.82 -20.69 15.16
C THR A 25 0.34 -20.33 13.76
N GLN A 26 -0.12 -19.09 13.60
CA GLN A 26 -0.61 -18.59 12.32
C GLN A 26 0.49 -18.78 11.26
N THR A 27 0.17 -19.41 10.14
CA THR A 27 1.13 -19.52 9.04
C THR A 27 1.37 -18.16 8.40
N ALA A 28 2.55 -17.93 7.81
CA ALA A 28 2.84 -16.68 7.12
C ALA A 28 1.83 -16.39 5.99
N ALA A 29 1.42 -17.42 5.26
CA ALA A 29 0.39 -17.28 4.21
C ALA A 29 -0.94 -16.78 4.78
N GLN A 30 -1.43 -17.39 5.90
CA GLN A 30 -2.66 -16.94 6.54
C GLN A 30 -2.52 -15.51 7.08
N GLY A 31 -1.37 -15.19 7.71
CA GLY A 31 -1.10 -13.83 8.20
C GLY A 31 -1.11 -12.78 7.10
N ILE A 32 -0.55 -13.09 5.92
CA ILE A 32 -0.59 -12.19 4.78
C ILE A 32 -2.03 -12.00 4.27
N MET A 33 -2.83 -13.06 4.19
CA MET A 33 -4.23 -12.97 3.79
C MET A 33 -5.03 -12.08 4.74
N ASP A 34 -4.89 -12.29 6.06
CA ASP A 34 -5.57 -11.48 7.08
C ASP A 34 -5.10 -10.01 7.02
N ALA A 35 -3.80 -9.77 6.82
CA ALA A 35 -3.26 -8.44 6.67
C ALA A 35 -3.80 -7.73 5.42
N LYS A 36 -3.95 -8.42 4.28
CA LYS A 36 -4.54 -7.87 3.05
C LYS A 36 -5.96 -7.37 3.28
N GLU A 37 -6.78 -8.11 4.06
CA GLU A 37 -8.13 -7.66 4.42
C GLU A 37 -8.10 -6.36 5.23
N PHE A 38 -7.24 -6.25 6.24
CA PHE A 38 -7.08 -5.02 7.00
C PHE A 38 -6.52 -3.85 6.16
N ILE A 39 -5.60 -4.12 5.23
CA ILE A 39 -5.09 -3.12 4.27
C ILE A 39 -6.24 -2.59 3.41
N GLN A 40 -7.09 -3.47 2.89
CA GLN A 40 -8.26 -3.07 2.09
C GLN A 40 -9.22 -2.20 2.90
N GLN A 41 -9.54 -2.61 4.14
CA GLN A 41 -10.39 -1.82 5.05
C GLN A 41 -9.75 -0.46 5.36
N GLY A 42 -8.45 -0.42 5.65
CA GLY A 42 -7.69 0.81 5.88
C GLY A 42 -7.70 1.74 4.68
N SER A 43 -7.52 1.20 3.48
CA SER A 43 -7.55 1.97 2.22
C SER A 43 -8.93 2.55 1.92
N ASN A 44 -9.99 1.79 2.22
CA ASN A 44 -11.38 2.22 2.01
C ASN A 44 -11.78 3.38 2.93
N THR A 45 -11.34 3.35 4.18
CA THR A 45 -11.80 4.27 5.23
C THR A 45 -10.75 5.29 5.67
N ALA A 46 -9.54 5.23 5.14
CA ALA A 46 -8.36 5.94 5.62
C ALA A 46 -8.08 5.67 7.12
N SER A 47 -8.42 4.47 7.59
CA SER A 47 -8.30 4.09 9.00
C SER A 47 -6.86 3.70 9.35
N ARG A 48 -6.22 4.54 10.15
CA ARG A 48 -4.91 4.25 10.72
C ARG A 48 -4.91 2.95 11.55
N GLU A 49 -5.95 2.73 12.34
CA GLU A 49 -6.09 1.53 13.18
C GLU A 49 -6.04 0.25 12.34
N LYS A 50 -6.71 0.23 11.18
CA LYS A 50 -6.70 -0.93 10.29
C LYS A 50 -5.32 -1.19 9.70
N PHE A 51 -4.62 -0.15 9.30
CA PHE A 51 -3.24 -0.28 8.85
C PHE A 51 -2.30 -0.77 9.97
N GLU A 52 -2.49 -0.30 11.22
CA GLU A 52 -1.71 -0.78 12.37
C GLU A 52 -2.01 -2.26 12.69
N GLN A 53 -3.26 -2.72 12.54
CA GLN A 53 -3.61 -4.14 12.67
C GLN A 53 -2.89 -5.00 11.63
N ALA A 54 -2.92 -4.59 10.36
CA ALA A 54 -2.17 -5.27 9.29
C ALA A 54 -0.66 -5.30 9.55
N HIS A 55 -0.10 -4.15 9.94
CA HIS A 55 1.32 -4.00 10.26
C HIS A 55 1.76 -4.96 11.38
N ASN A 56 1.00 -5.03 12.47
CA ASN A 56 1.29 -5.92 13.61
C ASN A 56 1.25 -7.40 13.24
N ILE A 57 0.40 -7.80 12.30
CA ILE A 57 0.38 -9.17 11.78
C ILE A 57 1.65 -9.42 10.95
N LEU A 58 1.96 -8.56 10.00
CA LEU A 58 3.05 -8.76 9.05
C LEU A 58 4.43 -8.75 9.69
N THR A 59 4.65 -7.93 10.73
CA THR A 59 5.93 -7.88 11.45
C THR A 59 6.37 -9.21 12.04
N GLN A 60 5.42 -10.13 12.29
CA GLN A 60 5.73 -11.47 12.79
C GLN A 60 6.43 -12.34 11.74
N PHE A 61 6.37 -11.98 10.45
CA PHE A 61 6.86 -12.78 9.34
C PHE A 61 8.07 -12.16 8.62
N THR A 62 8.66 -11.09 9.17
CA THR A 62 9.79 -10.37 8.56
C THR A 62 11.15 -10.98 8.85
N CYS A 63 11.25 -11.91 9.81
CA CYS A 63 12.55 -12.41 10.27
C CYS A 63 13.05 -13.64 9.50
N GLN A 64 12.16 -14.53 9.06
CA GLN A 64 12.52 -15.80 8.39
C GLN A 64 11.33 -16.36 7.60
N GLY A 65 11.61 -17.14 6.55
CA GLY A 65 10.65 -17.96 5.83
C GLY A 65 10.38 -17.52 4.39
N ASP A 66 9.60 -18.34 3.69
CA ASP A 66 9.36 -18.22 2.25
C ASP A 66 8.60 -16.92 1.84
N HIS A 67 7.93 -16.26 2.77
CA HIS A 67 7.14 -15.06 2.51
C HIS A 67 7.74 -13.78 3.11
N GLN A 68 8.98 -13.80 3.55
CA GLN A 68 9.64 -12.64 4.19
C GLN A 68 9.66 -11.40 3.28
N ALA A 69 10.05 -11.57 2.01
CA ALA A 69 10.07 -10.46 1.05
C ALA A 69 8.67 -9.87 0.84
N LEU A 70 7.65 -10.72 0.75
CA LEU A 70 6.26 -10.30 0.55
C LEU A 70 5.70 -9.59 1.80
N ALA A 71 6.07 -10.02 3.00
CA ALA A 71 5.70 -9.33 4.24
C ALA A 71 6.33 -7.93 4.30
N GLU A 72 7.61 -7.79 3.96
CA GLU A 72 8.29 -6.49 3.88
C GLU A 72 7.68 -5.59 2.78
N TYR A 73 7.31 -6.14 1.61
CA TYR A 73 6.57 -5.40 0.59
C TYR A 73 5.25 -4.82 1.13
N TYR A 74 4.43 -5.64 1.81
CA TYR A 74 3.15 -5.15 2.34
C TYR A 74 3.33 -4.15 3.49
N LEU A 75 4.36 -4.27 4.32
CA LEU A 75 4.71 -3.25 5.31
C LEU A 75 5.04 -1.92 4.62
N GLY A 76 5.87 -1.96 3.58
CA GLY A 76 6.15 -0.79 2.76
C GLY A 76 4.90 -0.19 2.10
N TYR A 77 3.99 -1.03 1.62
CA TYR A 77 2.73 -0.58 1.05
C TYR A 77 1.79 0.08 2.08
N ILE A 78 1.69 -0.49 3.29
CA ILE A 78 0.93 0.10 4.41
C ILE A 78 1.47 1.50 4.73
N ASP A 79 2.77 1.63 4.92
CA ASP A 79 3.40 2.90 5.25
C ASP A 79 3.21 3.93 4.13
N TYR A 80 3.34 3.52 2.87
CA TYR A 80 3.03 4.35 1.72
C TYR A 80 1.57 4.83 1.73
N GLN A 81 0.61 3.95 1.99
CA GLN A 81 -0.82 4.29 2.03
C GLN A 81 -1.14 5.23 3.19
N MET A 82 -0.57 5.02 4.37
CA MET A 82 -0.72 5.94 5.50
C MET A 82 -0.14 7.32 5.17
N ALA A 83 1.03 7.36 4.55
CA ALA A 83 1.65 8.62 4.12
C ALA A 83 0.80 9.37 3.09
N VAL A 84 0.25 8.65 2.09
CA VAL A 84 -0.66 9.22 1.09
C VAL A 84 -1.96 9.72 1.73
N ALA A 85 -2.51 9.02 2.71
CA ALA A 85 -3.70 9.48 3.44
C ALA A 85 -3.45 10.80 4.16
N VAL A 86 -2.32 10.94 4.87
CA VAL A 86 -1.91 12.19 5.52
C VAL A 86 -1.73 13.31 4.50
N TYR A 87 -1.05 13.05 3.38
CA TYR A 87 -0.86 14.04 2.30
C TYR A 87 -2.19 14.53 1.70
N ARG A 88 -3.18 13.66 1.54
CA ARG A 88 -4.51 14.02 1.04
C ARG A 88 -5.27 14.96 1.99
N MET A 89 -5.05 14.81 3.30
CA MET A 89 -5.66 15.65 4.34
C MET A 89 -4.93 16.98 4.52
N ASP A 90 -3.61 16.96 4.46
CA ASP A 90 -2.75 18.11 4.69
C ASP A 90 -1.47 18.00 3.84
N LYS A 91 -1.45 18.73 2.74
CA LYS A 91 -0.34 18.69 1.77
C LYS A 91 0.98 19.26 2.30
N GLU A 92 0.93 20.02 3.38
CA GLU A 92 2.13 20.62 3.98
C GLU A 92 2.84 19.65 4.93
N LYS A 93 2.14 18.60 5.38
CA LYS A 93 2.72 17.58 6.23
C LYS A 93 3.46 16.54 5.40
N SER A 94 4.79 16.53 5.53
CA SER A 94 5.62 15.44 5.02
C SER A 94 5.57 14.28 6.01
N PRO A 95 4.93 13.17 5.65
CA PRO A 95 4.85 12.05 6.58
C PRO A 95 6.17 11.30 6.65
N ALA A 96 6.69 11.10 7.86
CA ALA A 96 7.81 10.20 8.13
C ALA A 96 7.55 8.76 7.62
N SER A 97 6.29 8.41 7.40
CA SER A 97 5.88 7.10 6.85
C SER A 97 6.46 6.82 5.46
N PHE A 98 6.80 7.83 4.64
CA PHE A 98 7.52 7.55 3.39
C PHE A 98 8.95 7.04 3.63
N ASP A 99 9.63 7.49 4.69
CA ASP A 99 10.94 6.97 5.05
C ASP A 99 10.84 5.53 5.56
N SER A 100 9.81 5.23 6.37
CA SER A 100 9.52 3.85 6.80
C SER A 100 9.18 2.94 5.62
N ALA A 101 8.36 3.41 4.69
CA ALA A 101 8.03 2.65 3.47
C ALA A 101 9.30 2.30 2.67
N ILE A 102 10.23 3.26 2.50
CA ILE A 102 11.51 3.03 1.82
C ILE A 102 12.31 1.94 2.53
N VAL A 103 12.42 1.98 3.86
CA VAL A 103 13.16 0.97 4.64
C VAL A 103 12.61 -0.44 4.41
N HIS A 104 11.28 -0.61 4.45
CA HIS A 104 10.66 -1.91 4.23
C HIS A 104 10.83 -2.39 2.78
N LEU A 105 10.65 -1.51 1.79
CA LEU A 105 10.82 -1.86 0.38
C LEU A 105 12.28 -2.20 0.04
N GLU A 106 13.25 -1.48 0.60
CA GLU A 106 14.66 -1.82 0.45
C GLU A 106 14.99 -3.19 1.05
N LYS A 107 14.39 -3.56 2.20
CA LYS A 107 14.53 -4.91 2.76
C LYS A 107 13.89 -5.97 1.88
N ALA A 108 12.68 -5.73 1.34
CA ALA A 108 12.04 -6.63 0.40
C ALA A 108 12.95 -6.91 -0.80
N LEU A 109 13.56 -5.85 -1.36
CA LEU A 109 14.48 -5.93 -2.49
C LEU A 109 15.84 -6.56 -2.15
N GLN A 110 16.33 -6.44 -0.91
CA GLN A 110 17.51 -7.19 -0.46
C GLN A 110 17.27 -8.69 -0.45
N ILE A 111 16.03 -9.14 -0.22
CA ILE A 111 15.64 -10.55 -0.22
C ILE A 111 15.33 -11.02 -1.65
N ASN A 112 14.63 -10.21 -2.44
CA ASN A 112 14.22 -10.50 -3.81
C ASN A 112 14.33 -9.24 -4.70
N ASP A 113 15.47 -9.04 -5.33
CA ASP A 113 15.74 -7.89 -6.25
C ASP A 113 14.96 -8.00 -7.58
N ASN A 114 14.21 -9.08 -7.80
CA ASN A 114 13.36 -9.25 -8.97
C ASN A 114 11.89 -8.91 -8.72
N ASP A 115 11.56 -8.29 -7.58
CA ASP A 115 10.20 -7.86 -7.32
C ASP A 115 9.91 -6.49 -7.95
N ALA A 116 9.24 -6.53 -9.10
CA ALA A 116 8.88 -5.33 -9.87
C ALA A 116 7.99 -4.36 -9.09
N GLU A 117 7.11 -4.86 -8.23
CA GLU A 117 6.19 -4.00 -7.48
C GLU A 117 6.89 -3.26 -6.35
N SER A 118 7.83 -3.90 -5.65
CA SER A 118 8.68 -3.22 -4.67
C SER A 118 9.51 -2.11 -5.31
N HIS A 119 10.11 -2.34 -6.49
CA HIS A 119 10.83 -1.30 -7.23
C HIS A 119 9.91 -0.13 -7.61
N ALA A 120 8.72 -0.41 -8.15
CA ALA A 120 7.77 0.64 -8.55
C ALA A 120 7.27 1.47 -7.36
N LEU A 121 7.00 0.82 -6.23
CA LEU A 121 6.54 1.48 -5.01
C LEU A 121 7.66 2.31 -4.37
N LEU A 122 8.90 1.80 -4.36
CA LEU A 122 10.09 2.53 -3.92
C LEU A 122 10.32 3.79 -4.78
N ALA A 123 10.19 3.67 -6.10
CA ALA A 123 10.25 4.81 -7.01
C ALA A 123 9.19 5.88 -6.65
N SER A 124 7.97 5.44 -6.32
CA SER A 124 6.87 6.32 -5.91
C SER A 124 7.16 7.03 -4.58
N CYS A 125 7.76 6.34 -3.61
CA CYS A 125 8.17 6.95 -2.34
C CYS A 125 9.21 8.07 -2.58
N TYR A 126 10.22 7.84 -3.41
CA TYR A 126 11.18 8.89 -3.77
C TYR A 126 10.51 10.07 -4.49
N GLY A 127 9.54 9.79 -5.39
CA GLY A 127 8.76 10.82 -6.06
C GLY A 127 7.96 11.68 -5.08
N MET A 128 7.33 11.07 -4.08
CA MET A 128 6.62 11.81 -3.03
C MET A 128 7.57 12.66 -2.17
N GLN A 129 8.74 12.15 -1.81
CA GLN A 129 9.74 12.95 -1.09
C GLN A 129 10.21 14.18 -1.89
N ILE A 130 10.29 14.08 -3.22
CA ILE A 130 10.59 15.22 -4.10
C ILE A 130 9.46 16.25 -4.06
N ALA A 131 8.19 15.80 -4.01
CA ALA A 131 7.05 16.71 -3.92
C ALA A 131 7.09 17.58 -2.65
N PHE A 132 7.59 17.05 -1.52
CA PHE A 132 7.78 17.81 -0.28
C PHE A 132 9.05 18.65 -0.25
N SER A 133 10.11 18.20 -0.91
CA SER A 133 11.41 18.87 -0.95
C SER A 133 11.93 18.91 -2.38
N PRO A 134 11.49 19.88 -3.21
CA PRO A 134 11.82 19.92 -4.64
C PRO A 134 13.33 19.92 -4.93
N LEU A 135 14.14 20.54 -4.07
CA LEU A 135 15.60 20.53 -4.20
C LEU A 135 16.17 19.11 -4.09
N SER A 136 15.51 18.21 -3.36
CA SER A 136 15.93 16.83 -3.26
C SER A 136 15.79 16.05 -4.57
N GLY A 137 15.08 16.60 -5.57
CA GLY A 137 14.95 16.03 -6.90
C GLY A 137 16.28 15.81 -7.62
N ILE A 138 17.32 16.60 -7.28
CA ILE A 138 18.66 16.45 -7.87
C ILE A 138 19.23 15.05 -7.60
N TRP A 139 19.04 14.50 -6.40
CA TRP A 139 19.57 13.18 -6.04
C TRP A 139 18.50 12.09 -5.94
N ARG A 140 17.23 12.41 -5.58
CA ARG A 140 16.14 11.45 -5.54
C ARG A 140 15.53 11.17 -6.92
N GLY A 141 15.54 12.13 -7.83
CA GLY A 141 15.04 11.97 -9.19
C GLY A 141 15.71 10.83 -9.95
N PRO A 142 17.05 10.78 -10.04
CA PRO A 142 17.76 9.66 -10.62
C PRO A 142 17.45 8.30 -9.94
N LYS A 143 17.32 8.26 -8.61
CA LYS A 143 16.94 7.05 -7.87
C LYS A 143 15.53 6.60 -8.25
N SER A 144 14.54 7.49 -8.19
CA SER A 144 13.16 7.19 -8.59
C SER A 144 13.10 6.68 -10.03
N GLY A 145 13.81 7.34 -10.97
CA GLY A 145 13.87 6.92 -12.36
C GLY A 145 14.52 5.54 -12.55
N SER A 146 15.60 5.25 -11.83
CA SER A 146 16.27 3.95 -11.86
C SER A 146 15.37 2.83 -11.37
N GLU A 147 14.72 3.01 -10.21
CA GLU A 147 13.83 1.99 -9.64
C GLU A 147 12.61 1.75 -10.53
N MET A 148 11.99 2.80 -11.08
CA MET A 148 10.87 2.65 -12.03
C MET A 148 11.32 1.95 -13.32
N SER A 149 12.53 2.19 -13.80
CA SER A 149 13.07 1.52 -14.99
C SER A 149 13.29 0.03 -14.72
N LYS A 150 13.83 -0.34 -13.57
CA LYS A 150 13.95 -1.75 -13.15
C LYS A 150 12.58 -2.42 -13.09
N ALA A 151 11.60 -1.80 -12.43
CA ALA A 151 10.24 -2.31 -12.34
C ALA A 151 9.65 -2.63 -13.71
N LYS A 152 9.75 -1.70 -14.65
CA LYS A 152 9.25 -1.88 -16.02
C LYS A 152 10.00 -2.98 -16.79
N ASN A 153 11.30 -3.10 -16.60
CA ASN A 153 12.09 -4.14 -17.26
C ASN A 153 11.76 -5.54 -16.72
N LEU A 154 11.41 -5.64 -15.42
CA LEU A 154 11.05 -6.90 -14.78
C LEU A 154 9.62 -7.34 -15.13
N ALA A 155 8.67 -6.39 -15.21
CA ALA A 155 7.25 -6.71 -15.39
C ALA A 155 6.51 -5.59 -16.14
N LEU A 156 6.75 -5.47 -17.44
CA LEU A 156 6.16 -4.43 -18.30
C LEU A 156 4.62 -4.48 -18.33
N GLU A 157 4.04 -5.67 -18.22
CA GLU A 157 2.59 -5.88 -18.25
C GLU A 157 1.93 -5.88 -16.87
N ASN A 158 2.70 -5.62 -15.80
CA ASN A 158 2.12 -5.52 -14.46
C ASN A 158 1.33 -4.21 -14.30
N PRO A 159 0.00 -4.29 -14.03
CA PRO A 159 -0.85 -3.11 -13.99
C PRO A 159 -0.51 -2.14 -12.84
N ARG A 160 0.06 -2.62 -11.73
CA ARG A 160 0.48 -1.77 -10.60
C ARG A 160 1.77 -1.02 -10.92
N VAL A 161 2.71 -1.67 -11.62
CA VAL A 161 3.90 -0.99 -12.16
C VAL A 161 3.48 0.10 -13.15
N ALA A 162 2.54 -0.19 -14.04
CA ALA A 162 1.99 0.79 -14.99
C ALA A 162 1.28 1.95 -14.28
N LEU A 163 0.44 1.67 -13.28
CA LEU A 163 -0.25 2.68 -12.47
C LEU A 163 0.73 3.61 -11.76
N LEU A 164 1.71 3.06 -11.05
CA LEU A 164 2.69 3.85 -10.31
C LEU A 164 3.58 4.68 -11.25
N GLY A 165 3.96 4.11 -12.40
CA GLY A 165 4.64 4.82 -13.47
C GLY A 165 3.82 5.96 -14.07
N ALA A 166 2.51 5.75 -14.26
CA ALA A 166 1.59 6.78 -14.74
C ALA A 166 1.43 7.92 -13.73
N ILE A 167 1.32 7.61 -12.42
CA ILE A 167 1.29 8.61 -11.34
C ILE A 167 2.58 9.45 -11.37
N GLY A 168 3.73 8.81 -11.49
CA GLY A 168 5.02 9.49 -11.62
C GLY A 168 5.05 10.41 -12.85
N THR A 169 4.64 9.92 -14.01
CA THR A 169 4.58 10.71 -15.26
C THR A 169 3.65 11.90 -15.14
N TYR A 170 2.46 11.71 -14.54
CA TYR A 170 1.47 12.77 -14.35
C TYR A 170 1.97 13.92 -13.48
N ASN A 171 2.70 13.59 -12.41
CA ASN A 171 3.20 14.57 -11.45
C ASN A 171 4.57 15.16 -11.81
N THR A 172 5.29 14.56 -12.76
CA THR A 172 6.58 15.08 -13.22
C THR A 172 6.35 16.24 -14.21
N PRO A 173 7.02 17.40 -14.04
CA PRO A 173 6.93 18.49 -15.01
C PRO A 173 7.33 18.08 -16.43
N ALA A 174 6.73 18.71 -17.44
CA ALA A 174 7.00 18.43 -18.86
C ALA A 174 8.49 18.58 -19.22
N LEU A 175 9.19 19.53 -18.61
CA LEU A 175 10.63 19.75 -18.78
C LEU A 175 11.47 18.50 -18.44
N PHE A 176 10.98 17.68 -17.51
CA PHE A 176 11.63 16.41 -17.09
C PHE A 176 10.99 15.18 -17.73
N GLY A 177 10.26 15.37 -18.84
CA GLY A 177 9.70 14.28 -19.63
C GLY A 177 8.32 13.80 -19.19
N GLY A 178 7.75 14.32 -18.09
CA GLY A 178 6.39 14.03 -17.62
C GLY A 178 5.32 14.90 -18.27
N GLY A 179 4.23 15.12 -17.55
CA GLY A 179 3.13 15.99 -17.91
C GLY A 179 1.76 15.33 -17.76
N LYS A 180 0.75 16.17 -17.51
CA LYS A 180 -0.62 15.73 -17.22
C LYS A 180 -1.25 14.93 -18.37
N GLU A 181 -1.05 15.36 -19.62
CA GLU A 181 -1.58 14.67 -20.79
C GLU A 181 -0.93 13.27 -20.94
N LYS A 182 0.40 13.20 -20.85
CA LYS A 182 1.12 11.93 -20.92
C LYS A 182 0.70 11.00 -19.78
N GLY A 183 0.51 11.54 -18.59
CA GLY A 183 0.03 10.77 -17.42
C GLY A 183 -1.37 10.23 -17.63
N LEU A 184 -2.30 11.05 -18.17
CA LEU A 184 -3.66 10.60 -18.47
C LEU A 184 -3.67 9.44 -19.49
N GLU A 185 -2.88 9.53 -20.56
CA GLU A 185 -2.77 8.43 -21.52
C GLU A 185 -2.14 7.18 -20.86
N ALA A 186 -1.11 7.35 -20.03
CA ALA A 186 -0.51 6.25 -19.28
C ALA A 186 -1.50 5.57 -18.31
N PHE A 187 -2.41 6.32 -17.67
CA PHE A 187 -3.48 5.75 -16.86
C PHE A 187 -4.45 4.91 -17.69
N LYS A 188 -4.82 5.37 -18.91
CA LYS A 188 -5.69 4.60 -19.81
C LYS A 188 -5.04 3.29 -20.24
N GLU A 189 -3.73 3.27 -20.48
CA GLU A 189 -3.00 2.02 -20.75
C GLU A 189 -2.97 1.11 -19.52
N ALA A 190 -2.76 1.66 -18.32
CA ALA A 190 -2.81 0.88 -17.08
C ALA A 190 -4.19 0.22 -16.87
N VAL A 191 -5.31 0.89 -17.24
CA VAL A 191 -6.66 0.27 -17.21
C VAL A 191 -6.70 -0.99 -18.06
N LYS A 192 -6.17 -0.96 -19.29
CA LYS A 192 -6.15 -2.13 -20.17
C LYS A 192 -5.40 -3.30 -19.55
N LEU A 193 -4.27 -3.01 -18.88
CA LEU A 193 -3.50 -4.03 -18.17
C LEU A 193 -4.29 -4.59 -16.99
N PHE A 194 -4.98 -3.75 -16.20
CA PHE A 194 -5.84 -4.23 -15.11
C PHE A 194 -7.00 -5.11 -15.62
N ASP A 195 -7.56 -4.79 -16.79
CA ASP A 195 -8.67 -5.58 -17.36
C ASP A 195 -8.22 -6.97 -17.86
N GLN A 196 -6.95 -7.09 -18.23
CA GLN A 196 -6.34 -8.35 -18.68
C GLN A 196 -5.70 -9.13 -17.53
N TRP A 197 -5.43 -8.48 -16.40
CA TRP A 197 -4.69 -9.07 -15.28
C TRP A 197 -5.50 -10.15 -14.57
N LYS A 198 -4.85 -11.30 -14.37
CA LYS A 198 -5.40 -12.39 -13.57
C LYS A 198 -4.45 -12.66 -12.41
N THR A 199 -4.92 -12.46 -11.20
CA THR A 199 -4.19 -12.87 -10.01
C THR A 199 -4.19 -14.38 -9.91
N VAL A 200 -3.02 -15.00 -9.99
CA VAL A 200 -2.85 -16.47 -9.93
C VAL A 200 -2.67 -16.92 -8.47
N ASP A 201 -1.98 -16.11 -7.68
CA ASP A 201 -1.69 -16.38 -6.27
C ASP A 201 -2.40 -15.35 -5.38
N SER A 202 -3.25 -15.82 -4.47
CA SER A 202 -4.03 -14.98 -3.56
C SER A 202 -3.19 -14.16 -2.58
N LEU A 203 -1.92 -14.55 -2.36
CA LEU A 203 -0.99 -13.79 -1.51
C LEU A 203 -0.44 -12.56 -2.22
N GLN A 204 -0.38 -12.60 -3.56
CA GLN A 204 0.13 -11.48 -4.35
C GLN A 204 -0.79 -10.25 -4.26
N PRO A 205 -0.24 -9.05 -4.52
CA PRO A 205 -1.01 -7.82 -4.53
C PRO A 205 -2.17 -7.85 -5.53
N ASP A 206 -3.32 -7.32 -5.09
CA ASP A 206 -4.57 -7.27 -5.87
C ASP A 206 -5.22 -5.87 -5.89
N TRP A 207 -4.55 -4.86 -5.33
CA TRP A 207 -4.96 -3.45 -5.29
C TRP A 207 -4.71 -2.72 -6.62
N GLY A 208 -5.33 -1.55 -6.77
CA GLY A 208 -4.94 -0.54 -7.76
C GLY A 208 -5.96 -0.27 -8.86
N LYS A 209 -6.89 -1.19 -9.16
CA LYS A 209 -7.86 -0.99 -10.25
C LYS A 209 -8.80 0.19 -9.96
N GLU A 210 -9.31 0.35 -8.75
CA GLU A 210 -10.07 1.52 -8.33
C GLU A 210 -9.21 2.80 -8.31
N GLN A 211 -7.92 2.66 -8.02
CA GLN A 211 -6.99 3.78 -7.98
C GLN A 211 -6.70 4.35 -9.36
N VAL A 212 -6.55 3.50 -10.39
CA VAL A 212 -6.32 4.01 -11.75
C VAL A 212 -7.50 4.81 -12.27
N TYR A 213 -8.74 4.37 -12.05
CA TYR A 213 -9.93 5.14 -12.38
C TYR A 213 -10.02 6.44 -11.59
N THR A 214 -9.60 6.41 -10.32
CA THR A 214 -9.54 7.61 -9.48
C THR A 214 -8.58 8.65 -10.05
N TRP A 215 -7.39 8.24 -10.49
CA TRP A 215 -6.42 9.14 -11.10
C TRP A 215 -6.89 9.70 -12.45
N ILE A 216 -7.59 8.91 -13.25
CA ILE A 216 -8.26 9.39 -14.49
C ILE A 216 -9.28 10.48 -14.13
N GLY A 217 -10.09 10.25 -13.11
CA GLY A 217 -11.06 11.24 -12.64
C GLY A 217 -10.40 12.54 -12.15
N ILE A 218 -9.29 12.44 -11.40
CA ILE A 218 -8.49 13.59 -10.96
C ILE A 218 -7.92 14.34 -12.18
N ALA A 219 -7.40 13.62 -13.19
CA ALA A 219 -6.87 14.24 -14.38
C ALA A 219 -7.94 15.01 -15.17
N TYR A 220 -9.17 14.51 -15.24
CA TYR A 220 -10.29 15.23 -15.83
C TYR A 220 -10.75 16.41 -14.99
N LEU A 221 -10.75 16.33 -13.66
CA LEU A 221 -11.01 17.49 -12.79
C LEU A 221 -9.99 18.60 -13.02
N ASP A 222 -8.70 18.27 -13.10
CA ASP A 222 -7.65 19.25 -13.37
C ASP A 222 -7.86 19.98 -14.71
N ARG A 223 -8.57 19.37 -15.65
CA ARG A 223 -8.96 19.93 -16.97
C ARG A 223 -10.34 20.60 -16.94
N LYS A 224 -11.02 20.60 -15.78
CA LYS A 224 -12.40 21.09 -15.62
C LYS A 224 -13.44 20.31 -16.44
N GLU A 225 -13.13 19.06 -16.79
CA GLU A 225 -14.01 18.14 -17.51
C GLU A 225 -14.85 17.33 -16.52
N THR A 226 -15.76 18.02 -15.80
CA THR A 226 -16.48 17.46 -14.64
C THR A 226 -17.33 16.23 -14.97
N ILE A 227 -17.91 16.16 -16.18
CA ILE A 227 -18.70 15.01 -16.64
C ILE A 227 -17.82 13.78 -16.80
N LEU A 228 -16.63 13.93 -17.38
CA LEU A 228 -15.68 12.81 -17.57
C LEU A 228 -15.07 12.39 -16.24
N ALA A 229 -14.78 13.36 -15.35
CA ALA A 229 -14.32 13.08 -14.01
C ALA A 229 -15.32 12.22 -13.23
N ARG A 230 -16.62 12.59 -13.26
CA ARG A 230 -17.69 11.82 -12.62
C ARG A 230 -17.73 10.40 -13.12
N LYS A 231 -17.74 10.19 -14.44
CA LYS A 231 -17.76 8.84 -15.04
C LYS A 231 -16.57 7.99 -14.60
N ALA A 232 -15.39 8.58 -14.51
CA ALA A 232 -14.21 7.87 -14.04
C ALA A 232 -14.31 7.49 -12.54
N PHE A 233 -14.85 8.37 -11.69
CA PHE A 233 -15.08 8.06 -10.29
C PHE A 233 -16.17 7.01 -10.09
N GLU A 234 -17.22 7.02 -10.91
CA GLU A 234 -18.24 5.96 -10.93
C GLU A 234 -17.60 4.61 -11.25
N LYS A 235 -16.68 4.53 -12.23
CA LYS A 235 -15.91 3.32 -12.53
C LYS A 235 -15.03 2.87 -11.36
N ALA A 236 -14.43 3.80 -10.62
CA ALA A 236 -13.69 3.46 -9.40
C ALA A 236 -14.61 2.82 -8.36
N LEU A 237 -15.83 3.36 -8.18
CA LEU A 237 -16.83 2.84 -7.23
C LEU A 237 -17.51 1.55 -7.72
N GLU A 238 -17.64 1.31 -9.04
CA GLU A 238 -18.03 0.00 -9.58
C GLU A 238 -17.00 -1.08 -9.22
N THR A 239 -15.70 -0.73 -9.21
CA THR A 239 -14.62 -1.63 -8.85
C THR A 239 -14.53 -1.86 -7.34
N ASN A 240 -14.69 -0.78 -6.55
CA ASN A 240 -14.64 -0.81 -5.09
C ASN A 240 -15.71 0.15 -4.51
N PRO A 241 -16.92 -0.36 -4.20
CA PRO A 241 -18.04 0.46 -3.70
C PRO A 241 -17.77 1.16 -2.36
N ASP A 242 -16.79 0.67 -1.59
CA ASP A 242 -16.45 1.17 -0.27
C ASP A 242 -15.26 2.13 -0.28
N TYR A 243 -14.76 2.50 -1.47
CA TYR A 243 -13.62 3.41 -1.56
C TYR A 243 -14.00 4.84 -1.13
N GLY A 244 -13.85 5.11 0.16
CA GLY A 244 -14.37 6.30 0.84
C GLY A 244 -13.84 7.61 0.29
N TRP A 245 -12.57 7.68 -0.14
CA TRP A 245 -12.01 8.90 -0.72
C TRP A 245 -12.75 9.35 -1.98
N VAL A 246 -13.06 8.43 -2.88
CA VAL A 246 -13.88 8.74 -4.05
C VAL A 246 -15.30 9.07 -3.64
N LYS A 247 -15.92 8.21 -2.82
CA LYS A 247 -17.32 8.30 -2.44
C LYS A 247 -17.69 9.60 -1.69
N TYR A 248 -16.84 9.99 -0.73
CA TYR A 248 -17.16 11.08 0.20
C TYR A 248 -16.43 12.39 -0.07
N VAL A 249 -15.33 12.35 -0.83
CA VAL A 249 -14.50 13.53 -1.10
C VAL A 249 -14.56 13.92 -2.58
N LEU A 250 -14.15 13.04 -3.48
CA LEU A 250 -13.99 13.41 -4.90
C LEU A 250 -15.34 13.59 -5.62
N MET A 251 -16.35 12.76 -5.31
CA MET A 251 -17.70 12.93 -5.86
C MET A 251 -18.35 14.23 -5.40
N LYS A 252 -18.13 14.67 -4.16
CA LYS A 252 -18.60 16.00 -3.69
C LYS A 252 -17.89 17.14 -4.42
N LYS A 253 -16.58 16.98 -4.64
CA LYS A 253 -15.80 17.98 -5.40
C LYS A 253 -16.33 18.14 -6.83
N VAL A 254 -16.63 17.03 -7.51
CA VAL A 254 -17.25 17.07 -8.85
C VAL A 254 -18.59 17.79 -8.83
N ALA A 255 -19.43 17.54 -7.83
CA ALA A 255 -20.74 18.21 -7.72
C ALA A 255 -20.58 19.71 -7.55
N SER A 256 -19.71 20.16 -6.64
CA SER A 256 -19.48 21.60 -6.41
C SER A 256 -18.86 22.32 -7.63
N GLU A 257 -17.96 21.66 -8.38
CA GLU A 257 -17.38 22.27 -9.60
C GLU A 257 -18.38 22.32 -10.75
N ALA A 258 -19.35 21.40 -10.82
CA ALA A 258 -20.40 21.42 -11.84
C ALA A 258 -21.43 22.54 -11.61
N GLU A 259 -21.66 22.97 -10.35
CA GLU A 259 -22.55 24.09 -10.01
C GLU A 259 -21.94 25.47 -10.33
N THR A 260 -20.62 25.52 -10.52
CA THR A 260 -19.88 26.78 -10.78
C THR A 260 -19.53 27.00 -12.26
N GLN A 261 -19.86 26.05 -13.13
CA GLN A 261 -19.74 26.11 -14.59
C GLN A 261 -21.06 26.44 -15.27
#